data_27405de8c1333e76160098cce79a58b0
#
_entry.id   27405de8c1333e76160098cce79a58b0
#
_cell.length_a   1.000
_cell.length_b   1.000
_cell.length_c   1.000
_cell.angle_alpha   90.00
_cell.angle_beta   90.00
_cell.angle_gamma   90.00
#
_symmetry.space_group_name_H-M   'P 1'
#
loop_
_entity.id
_entity.type
_entity.pdbx_description
1 polymer ?
#
loop_
_entity_poly.entity_id
_entity_poly.type
_entity_poly.pdbx_seq_one_letter_code
_entity_poly.pdbx_strand_id
1 'polypeptide(L)'
;MMKKFLYTCISVTGLLLTFEAAAGQPVEKNYADFCAACHGANRLGGAGTALLPENLARLRRPEAFKTIAEGRNASQMPGFADKLAKEDIQALVDFIYTPLSEVPVWGAKEINASHLQNVPSGSLPGKPVFSADPLNLFVVVELGEHHATILDGDKFEPIYRFKTRFALHGGPKFTPDGRFVYFASRDGWISKFDIYNLKVVAETRAGINTRNLAVSGDGKTVLVGNYLPHSMVLLNAEDLSLLKVIPALGQDGKSSRVSAVYQAEPRGNFVAALKDVKEVWEIPYGVKDFPVRRIAVENYLDDFFFDQSYRHLIGAARDGKKGQVIDLDSGKKVAEIDLPGMPHLGSGITWEYQGRPVMATPNLKEPLVSVIDMTTWQTVKQIKTPGSGFFMRSHENSPYAWTDGFNSKESRDTMTIIDKRTLEVFKTLRPIPGKTAAHVEFTRDGKYVLISIWENDGALLVYDATTLKEIKQLPMNKPSGKYNVYNKITRSAGTSH
;
A
#
# COMPACT_ATOMS: atom_id res chain seq x y z
N MET A 1 80.12 -3.70 -66.01
CA MET A 1 79.95 -3.69 -64.52
C MET A 1 78.52 -3.36 -64.20
N MET A 2 77.68 -4.37 -63.93
CA MET A 2 76.24 -4.22 -63.60
C MET A 2 76.07 -4.30 -62.09
N LYS A 3 75.57 -3.24 -61.46
CA LYS A 3 75.14 -3.27 -60.04
C LYS A 3 73.72 -3.70 -59.97
N LYS A 4 73.49 -4.83 -59.31
CA LYS A 4 72.15 -5.30 -58.95
C LYS A 4 71.67 -4.53 -57.72
N PHE A 5 70.43 -3.94 -57.84
CA PHE A 5 69.72 -3.39 -56.73
C PHE A 5 68.77 -4.45 -56.20
N LEU A 6 68.86 -4.75 -54.89
CA LEU A 6 67.98 -5.66 -54.18
C LEU A 6 66.86 -4.80 -53.55
N TYR A 7 65.60 -5.07 -53.93
CA TYR A 7 64.43 -4.48 -53.28
C TYR A 7 63.96 -5.41 -52.14
N THR A 8 64.00 -4.93 -50.92
CA THR A 8 63.47 -5.59 -49.75
C THR A 8 62.02 -5.16 -49.57
N CYS A 9 61.05 -6.11 -49.81
CA CYS A 9 59.65 -5.89 -49.47
C CYS A 9 59.46 -6.04 -47.96
N ILE A 10 59.05 -4.97 -47.29
CA ILE A 10 58.58 -5.00 -45.89
C ILE A 10 57.07 -5.29 -45.93
N SER A 11 56.67 -6.46 -45.52
CA SER A 11 55.27 -6.83 -45.31
C SER A 11 54.81 -6.25 -43.97
N VAL A 12 53.93 -5.27 -44.01
CA VAL A 12 53.21 -4.75 -42.81
C VAL A 12 52.01 -5.67 -42.58
N THR A 13 52.11 -6.57 -41.62
CA THR A 13 50.98 -7.37 -41.13
C THR A 13 50.13 -6.49 -40.20
N GLY A 14 49.02 -5.97 -40.72
CA GLY A 14 48.02 -5.26 -39.92
C GLY A 14 47.32 -6.21 -38.97
N LEU A 15 47.53 -6.04 -37.69
CA LEU A 15 46.78 -6.72 -36.62
C LEU A 15 45.39 -6.10 -36.55
N LEU A 16 44.39 -6.76 -37.17
CA LEU A 16 42.98 -6.41 -36.97
C LEU A 16 42.57 -6.88 -35.56
N LEU A 17 42.57 -5.92 -34.62
CA LEU A 17 41.90 -6.10 -33.34
C LEU A 17 40.39 -6.11 -33.60
N THR A 18 39.80 -7.32 -33.69
CA THR A 18 38.37 -7.47 -33.60
C THR A 18 37.93 -7.13 -32.16
N PHE A 19 37.31 -5.97 -31.99
CA PHE A 19 36.53 -5.69 -30.79
C PHE A 19 35.34 -6.68 -30.83
N GLU A 20 35.42 -7.80 -30.11
CA GLU A 20 34.25 -8.54 -29.72
C GLU A 20 33.45 -7.63 -28.80
N ALA A 21 32.35 -7.08 -29.30
CA ALA A 21 31.32 -6.49 -28.45
C ALA A 21 30.92 -7.57 -27.46
N ALA A 22 31.18 -7.35 -26.19
CA ALA A 22 30.76 -8.25 -25.13
C ALA A 22 29.24 -8.45 -25.29
N ALA A 23 28.83 -9.61 -25.76
CA ALA A 23 27.42 -9.98 -25.84
C ALA A 23 26.86 -9.87 -24.39
N GLY A 24 25.84 -9.03 -24.21
CA GLY A 24 25.16 -8.88 -22.92
C GLY A 24 24.76 -10.24 -22.38
N GLN A 25 24.71 -10.39 -21.08
CA GLN A 25 24.28 -11.65 -20.47
C GLN A 25 22.85 -11.98 -20.90
N PRO A 26 22.47 -13.26 -21.04
CA PRO A 26 21.09 -13.63 -21.31
C PRO A 26 20.13 -12.95 -20.34
N VAL A 27 19.01 -12.43 -20.83
CA VAL A 27 18.05 -11.66 -20.03
C VAL A 27 17.52 -12.45 -18.84
N GLU A 28 17.37 -13.76 -19.00
CA GLU A 28 16.96 -14.68 -17.93
C GLU A 28 17.99 -14.71 -16.78
N LYS A 29 19.27 -14.60 -17.11
CA LYS A 29 20.32 -14.55 -16.10
C LYS A 29 20.30 -13.20 -15.36
N ASN A 30 20.19 -12.10 -16.07
CA ASN A 30 20.03 -10.77 -15.46
C ASN A 30 18.78 -10.72 -14.56
N TYR A 31 17.69 -11.35 -15.02
CA TYR A 31 16.47 -11.44 -14.21
C TYR A 31 16.70 -12.29 -12.94
N ALA A 32 17.35 -13.43 -13.06
CA ALA A 32 17.64 -14.31 -11.92
C ALA A 32 18.54 -13.63 -10.89
N ASP A 33 19.58 -12.93 -11.33
CA ASP A 33 20.58 -12.31 -10.46
C ASP A 33 20.05 -11.06 -9.75
N PHE A 34 19.23 -10.22 -10.43
CA PHE A 34 18.85 -8.89 -9.93
C PHE A 34 17.36 -8.74 -9.56
N CYS A 35 16.48 -9.56 -10.10
CA CYS A 35 15.04 -9.37 -9.99
C CYS A 35 14.32 -10.50 -9.25
N ALA A 36 14.75 -11.73 -9.46
CA ALA A 36 14.02 -12.93 -9.01
C ALA A 36 13.88 -13.03 -7.48
N ALA A 37 14.85 -12.55 -6.72
CA ALA A 37 14.81 -12.56 -5.25
C ALA A 37 13.59 -11.80 -4.70
N CYS A 38 13.17 -10.74 -5.39
CA CYS A 38 12.02 -9.93 -5.00
C CYS A 38 10.76 -10.27 -5.80
N HIS A 39 10.89 -10.52 -7.10
CA HIS A 39 9.75 -10.69 -8.00
C HIS A 39 9.39 -12.14 -8.32
N GLY A 40 10.08 -13.10 -7.67
CA GLY A 40 9.90 -14.53 -7.88
C GLY A 40 10.62 -15.03 -9.13
N ALA A 41 11.15 -16.26 -9.10
CA ALA A 41 11.91 -16.85 -10.23
C ALA A 41 11.08 -16.95 -11.52
N ASN A 42 9.77 -17.14 -11.39
CA ASN A 42 8.80 -17.22 -12.48
C ASN A 42 7.95 -15.94 -12.63
N ARG A 43 8.40 -14.82 -12.11
CA ARG A 43 7.76 -13.50 -12.17
C ARG A 43 6.38 -13.40 -11.47
N LEU A 44 6.03 -14.35 -10.61
CA LEU A 44 4.72 -14.39 -9.94
C LEU A 44 4.65 -13.59 -8.64
N GLY A 45 5.65 -12.73 -8.39
CA GLY A 45 5.72 -11.92 -7.19
C GLY A 45 6.41 -12.62 -6.03
N GLY A 46 6.68 -11.83 -5.00
CA GLY A 46 7.35 -12.19 -3.77
C GLY A 46 7.43 -10.94 -2.89
N ALA A 47 8.61 -10.50 -2.51
CA ALA A 47 8.82 -9.19 -1.89
C ALA A 47 8.36 -8.03 -2.80
N GLY A 48 8.52 -8.18 -4.11
CA GLY A 48 7.99 -7.28 -5.13
C GLY A 48 6.68 -7.80 -5.73
N THR A 49 6.04 -6.97 -6.54
CA THR A 49 4.81 -7.34 -7.28
C THR A 49 5.13 -8.36 -8.37
N ALA A 50 4.14 -9.15 -8.79
CA ALA A 50 4.26 -9.95 -10.00
C ALA A 50 4.60 -9.07 -11.20
N LEU A 51 5.55 -9.53 -12.04
CA LEU A 51 6.01 -8.87 -13.26
C LEU A 51 5.42 -9.58 -14.49
N LEU A 52 4.10 -9.47 -14.60
CA LEU A 52 3.33 -10.01 -15.71
C LEU A 52 2.67 -8.88 -16.50
N PRO A 53 2.39 -9.02 -17.79
CA PRO A 53 1.74 -8.00 -18.60
C PRO A 53 0.45 -7.47 -17.96
N GLU A 54 -0.35 -8.34 -17.34
CA GLU A 54 -1.60 -7.99 -16.66
C GLU A 54 -1.36 -7.07 -15.45
N ASN A 55 -0.30 -7.32 -14.70
CA ASN A 55 0.09 -6.50 -13.55
C ASN A 55 0.72 -5.17 -13.98
N LEU A 56 1.36 -5.16 -15.14
CA LEU A 56 2.09 -4.02 -15.70
C LEU A 56 1.24 -3.18 -16.68
N ALA A 57 -0.02 -3.53 -16.92
CA ALA A 57 -0.87 -2.91 -17.94
C ALA A 57 -0.97 -1.37 -17.87
N ARG A 58 -0.78 -0.78 -16.69
CA ARG A 58 -0.77 0.69 -16.49
C ARG A 58 0.61 1.31 -16.37
N LEU A 59 1.66 0.52 -16.35
CA LEU A 59 3.04 0.99 -16.37
C LEU A 59 3.53 0.96 -17.81
N ARG A 60 3.80 2.11 -18.40
CA ARG A 60 4.32 2.18 -19.78
C ARG A 60 5.77 1.69 -19.80
N ARG A 61 6.20 1.08 -20.90
CA ARG A 61 7.58 0.54 -21.04
C ARG A 61 8.69 1.57 -20.72
N PRO A 62 8.62 2.85 -21.15
CA PRO A 62 9.62 3.86 -20.75
C PRO A 62 9.63 4.13 -19.24
N GLU A 63 8.48 4.07 -18.58
CA GLU A 63 8.37 4.22 -17.12
C GLU A 63 8.89 2.99 -16.38
N ALA A 64 8.71 1.80 -16.95
CA ALA A 64 9.31 0.57 -16.45
C ALA A 64 10.83 0.62 -16.56
N PHE A 65 11.37 1.07 -17.71
CA PHE A 65 12.79 1.30 -17.87
C PHE A 65 13.36 2.24 -16.80
N LYS A 66 12.72 3.39 -16.62
CA LYS A 66 13.11 4.35 -15.58
C LYS A 66 13.05 3.74 -14.18
N THR A 67 12.01 2.95 -13.89
CA THR A 67 11.87 2.27 -12.60
C THR A 67 12.98 1.25 -12.35
N ILE A 68 13.41 0.50 -13.35
CA ILE A 68 14.53 -0.45 -13.22
C ILE A 68 15.86 0.33 -13.08
N ALA A 69 16.06 1.36 -13.89
CA ALA A 69 17.30 2.13 -13.86
C ALA A 69 17.50 2.91 -12.56
N GLU A 70 16.47 3.64 -12.09
CA GLU A 70 16.57 4.61 -10.98
C GLU A 70 16.00 4.07 -9.65
N GLY A 71 15.29 2.94 -9.69
CA GLY A 71 14.55 2.44 -8.55
C GLY A 71 13.21 3.18 -8.34
N ARG A 72 12.56 2.88 -7.23
CA ARG A 72 11.30 3.49 -6.84
C ARG A 72 11.41 4.04 -5.43
N ASN A 73 11.35 5.36 -5.31
CA ASN A 73 11.35 6.03 -4.01
C ASN A 73 10.31 5.39 -3.08
N ALA A 74 10.68 5.28 -1.80
CA ALA A 74 9.83 4.74 -0.76
C ALA A 74 9.32 3.31 -0.99
N SER A 75 10.00 2.55 -1.82
CA SER A 75 9.80 1.11 -1.96
C SER A 75 11.14 0.39 -1.74
N GLN A 76 11.10 -0.95 -1.74
CA GLN A 76 12.32 -1.76 -1.67
C GLN A 76 12.95 -1.99 -3.06
N MET A 77 12.41 -1.40 -4.11
CA MET A 77 12.94 -1.51 -5.48
C MET A 77 14.15 -0.59 -5.64
N PRO A 78 15.39 -1.11 -5.65
CA PRO A 78 16.58 -0.31 -5.90
C PRO A 78 16.70 0.05 -7.39
N GLY A 79 17.53 1.03 -7.70
CA GLY A 79 17.98 1.28 -9.07
C GLY A 79 19.11 0.33 -9.46
N PHE A 80 19.24 0.05 -10.76
CA PHE A 80 20.24 -0.86 -11.31
C PHE A 80 21.09 -0.25 -12.43
N ALA A 81 21.00 1.06 -12.67
CA ALA A 81 21.79 1.73 -13.72
C ALA A 81 23.31 1.71 -13.46
N ASP A 82 23.73 1.45 -12.23
CA ASP A 82 25.12 1.24 -11.83
C ASP A 82 25.64 -0.19 -12.05
N LYS A 83 24.74 -1.14 -12.31
CA LYS A 83 25.04 -2.59 -12.43
C LYS A 83 24.70 -3.19 -13.78
N LEU A 84 23.80 -2.54 -14.52
CA LEU A 84 23.30 -3.03 -15.80
C LEU A 84 23.44 -1.96 -16.88
N ALA A 85 23.88 -2.37 -18.07
CA ALA A 85 23.88 -1.51 -19.24
C ALA A 85 22.44 -1.14 -19.66
N LYS A 86 22.27 -0.07 -20.42
CA LYS A 86 20.95 0.37 -20.89
C LYS A 86 20.26 -0.71 -21.73
N GLU A 87 21.02 -1.43 -22.51
CA GLU A 87 20.57 -2.53 -23.37
C GLU A 87 20.02 -3.70 -22.53
N ASP A 88 20.70 -4.04 -21.43
CA ASP A 88 20.26 -5.06 -20.48
C ASP A 88 18.97 -4.65 -19.78
N ILE A 89 18.86 -3.38 -19.37
CA ILE A 89 17.63 -2.84 -18.77
C ILE A 89 16.48 -2.89 -19.78
N GLN A 90 16.74 -2.54 -21.06
CA GLN A 90 15.71 -2.63 -22.09
C GLN A 90 15.28 -4.07 -22.34
N ALA A 91 16.22 -5.02 -22.38
CA ALA A 91 15.92 -6.44 -22.49
C ALA A 91 15.07 -6.94 -21.31
N LEU A 92 15.37 -6.52 -20.09
CA LEU A 92 14.56 -6.82 -18.90
C LEU A 92 13.13 -6.23 -19.02
N VAL A 93 12.99 -5.00 -19.52
CA VAL A 93 11.66 -4.42 -19.81
C VAL A 93 10.89 -5.31 -20.78
N ASP A 94 11.49 -5.71 -21.88
CA ASP A 94 10.82 -6.54 -22.88
C ASP A 94 10.46 -7.92 -22.31
N PHE A 95 11.34 -8.51 -21.51
CA PHE A 95 11.12 -9.78 -20.83
C PHE A 95 9.95 -9.74 -19.87
N ILE A 96 9.81 -8.70 -19.02
CA ILE A 96 8.71 -8.63 -18.04
C ILE A 96 7.35 -8.31 -18.68
N TYR A 97 7.33 -7.77 -19.91
CA TYR A 97 6.09 -7.59 -20.70
C TYR A 97 5.79 -8.76 -21.63
N THR A 98 6.62 -9.80 -21.65
CA THR A 98 6.32 -11.04 -22.36
C THR A 98 5.40 -11.91 -21.50
N PRO A 99 4.23 -12.37 -22.00
CA PRO A 99 3.36 -13.28 -21.25
C PRO A 99 4.10 -14.55 -20.84
N LEU A 100 3.70 -15.14 -19.72
CA LEU A 100 4.08 -16.52 -19.41
C LEU A 100 3.33 -17.45 -20.37
N SER A 101 3.94 -18.58 -20.70
CA SER A 101 3.27 -19.65 -21.47
C SER A 101 1.99 -20.11 -20.75
N GLU A 102 2.06 -20.21 -19.42
CA GLU A 102 0.92 -20.51 -18.56
C GLU A 102 1.03 -19.70 -17.27
N VAL A 103 -0.04 -18.99 -16.90
CA VAL A 103 -0.17 -18.36 -15.58
C VAL A 103 -0.75 -19.40 -14.63
N PRO A 104 -0.10 -19.69 -13.48
CA PRO A 104 -0.61 -20.66 -12.52
C PRO A 104 -2.02 -20.32 -12.06
N VAL A 105 -2.87 -21.34 -12.02
CA VAL A 105 -4.18 -21.24 -11.39
C VAL A 105 -3.99 -21.12 -9.89
N TRP A 106 -4.73 -20.20 -9.26
CA TRP A 106 -4.76 -20.02 -7.83
C TRP A 106 -6.22 -19.93 -7.37
N GLY A 107 -6.80 -21.08 -7.11
CA GLY A 107 -8.21 -21.25 -6.71
C GLY A 107 -8.35 -21.91 -5.34
N ALA A 108 -9.52 -22.48 -5.09
CA ALA A 108 -9.82 -23.09 -3.79
C ALA A 108 -8.83 -24.21 -3.40
N LYS A 109 -8.38 -24.99 -4.36
CA LYS A 109 -7.41 -26.08 -4.13
C LYS A 109 -6.08 -25.54 -3.60
N GLU A 110 -5.50 -24.55 -4.28
CA GLU A 110 -4.22 -23.94 -3.94
C GLU A 110 -4.30 -23.16 -2.63
N ILE A 111 -5.40 -22.43 -2.41
CA ILE A 111 -5.67 -21.68 -1.17
C ILE A 111 -5.72 -22.65 0.01
N ASN A 112 -6.53 -23.71 -0.06
CA ASN A 112 -6.63 -24.71 1.00
C ASN A 112 -5.31 -25.45 1.25
N ALA A 113 -4.55 -25.75 0.20
CA ALA A 113 -3.23 -26.38 0.34
C ALA A 113 -2.17 -25.48 0.99
N SER A 114 -2.37 -24.16 0.95
CA SER A 114 -1.47 -23.18 1.56
C SER A 114 -1.82 -22.85 3.02
N HIS A 115 -2.96 -23.29 3.52
CA HIS A 115 -3.45 -22.99 4.86
C HIS A 115 -2.56 -23.57 5.94
N LEU A 116 -2.09 -22.71 6.86
CA LEU A 116 -1.25 -23.05 8.00
C LEU A 116 -1.93 -22.59 9.27
N GLN A 117 -2.31 -23.52 10.13
CA GLN A 117 -2.82 -23.25 11.47
C GLN A 117 -1.70 -23.48 12.48
N ASN A 118 -1.04 -22.40 12.91
CA ASN A 118 0.09 -22.46 13.83
C ASN A 118 -0.34 -22.68 15.28
N VAL A 119 -1.55 -22.25 15.62
CA VAL A 119 -2.14 -22.35 16.96
C VAL A 119 -3.59 -22.81 16.83
N PRO A 120 -4.03 -23.83 17.56
CA PRO A 120 -5.42 -24.25 17.55
C PRO A 120 -6.37 -23.12 17.94
N SER A 121 -7.52 -23.01 17.27
CA SER A 121 -8.54 -22.00 17.56
C SER A 121 -8.98 -22.07 19.03
N GLY A 122 -9.14 -20.92 19.65
CA GLY A 122 -9.60 -20.81 21.04
C GLY A 122 -8.61 -21.27 22.13
N SER A 123 -7.40 -21.74 21.77
CA SER A 123 -6.43 -22.26 22.74
C SER A 123 -5.60 -21.18 23.46
N LEU A 124 -5.57 -19.95 22.95
CA LEU A 124 -4.77 -18.87 23.54
C LEU A 124 -5.52 -18.14 24.65
N PRO A 125 -4.81 -17.79 25.75
CA PRO A 125 -5.39 -17.02 26.84
C PRO A 125 -5.98 -15.69 26.40
N GLY A 126 -7.06 -15.26 27.07
CA GLY A 126 -7.72 -13.97 26.81
C GLY A 126 -7.03 -12.77 27.46
N LYS A 127 -5.93 -12.97 28.18
CA LYS A 127 -5.17 -11.89 28.84
C LYS A 127 -3.84 -11.65 28.13
N PRO A 128 -3.41 -10.37 27.95
CA PRO A 128 -2.10 -10.05 27.42
C PRO A 128 -0.96 -10.63 28.25
N VAL A 129 0.12 -11.07 27.58
CA VAL A 129 1.35 -11.53 28.24
C VAL A 129 2.30 -10.38 28.61
N PHE A 130 1.87 -9.16 28.43
CA PHE A 130 2.59 -7.92 28.76
C PHE A 130 1.70 -7.01 29.62
N SER A 131 2.28 -5.93 30.18
CA SER A 131 1.59 -5.00 31.07
C SER A 131 1.21 -3.67 30.44
N ALA A 132 1.56 -3.39 29.16
CA ALA A 132 1.16 -2.18 28.45
C ALA A 132 -0.35 -2.15 28.19
N ASP A 133 -0.93 -0.94 28.00
CA ASP A 133 -2.33 -0.79 27.55
C ASP A 133 -2.50 -1.37 26.16
N PRO A 134 -3.28 -2.48 25.98
CA PRO A 134 -3.44 -3.12 24.68
C PRO A 134 -4.06 -2.21 23.60
N LEU A 135 -4.84 -1.22 24.02
CA LEU A 135 -5.46 -0.27 23.10
C LEU A 135 -4.52 0.88 22.71
N ASN A 136 -3.46 1.16 23.48
CA ASN A 136 -2.45 2.15 23.09
C ASN A 136 -1.19 1.55 22.50
N LEU A 137 -1.27 0.32 21.99
CA LEU A 137 -0.17 -0.28 21.24
C LEU A 137 -0.11 0.24 19.80
N PHE A 138 1.11 0.25 19.24
CA PHE A 138 1.32 0.43 17.82
C PHE A 138 1.80 -0.87 17.19
N VAL A 139 1.23 -1.20 16.05
CA VAL A 139 1.78 -2.20 15.13
C VAL A 139 2.63 -1.45 14.11
N VAL A 140 3.94 -1.60 14.20
CA VAL A 140 4.90 -0.95 13.29
C VAL A 140 5.35 -1.95 12.24
N VAL A 141 5.20 -1.61 10.96
CA VAL A 141 5.66 -2.45 9.85
C VAL A 141 7.04 -1.97 9.39
N GLU A 142 8.02 -2.88 9.43
CA GLU A 142 9.41 -2.64 9.03
C GLU A 142 9.70 -3.35 7.71
N LEU A 143 9.55 -2.64 6.58
CA LEU A 143 9.73 -3.22 5.24
C LEU A 143 11.20 -3.56 4.93
N GLY A 144 12.16 -2.90 5.58
CA GLY A 144 13.59 -3.13 5.32
C GLY A 144 14.02 -4.55 5.64
N GLU A 145 13.43 -5.18 6.65
CA GLU A 145 13.80 -6.51 7.13
C GLU A 145 12.64 -7.49 7.16
N HIS A 146 11.48 -7.12 6.62
CA HIS A 146 10.25 -7.93 6.68
C HIS A 146 9.88 -8.34 8.10
N HIS A 147 9.80 -7.35 8.99
CA HIS A 147 9.38 -7.53 10.37
C HIS A 147 8.20 -6.62 10.70
N ALA A 148 7.53 -6.94 11.80
CA ALA A 148 6.63 -6.02 12.47
C ALA A 148 7.00 -5.96 13.95
N THR A 149 6.82 -4.79 14.55
CA THR A 149 7.09 -4.53 15.95
C THR A 149 5.80 -4.10 16.65
N ILE A 150 5.50 -4.75 17.78
CA ILE A 150 4.50 -4.29 18.74
C ILE A 150 5.20 -3.31 19.66
N LEU A 151 4.76 -2.07 19.66
CA LEU A 151 5.35 -0.96 20.41
C LEU A 151 4.38 -0.48 21.48
N ASP A 152 4.85 -0.32 22.71
CA ASP A 152 4.13 0.35 23.81
C ASP A 152 3.95 1.83 23.47
N GLY A 153 2.70 2.32 23.38
CA GLY A 153 2.40 3.71 23.02
C GLY A 153 2.52 4.69 24.18
N ASP A 154 2.71 4.24 25.42
CA ASP A 154 2.95 5.09 26.59
C ASP A 154 4.45 5.30 26.84
N LYS A 155 5.24 4.25 26.71
CA LYS A 155 6.69 4.26 26.96
C LYS A 155 7.52 4.44 25.70
N PHE A 156 6.92 4.18 24.53
CA PHE A 156 7.63 4.11 23.24
C PHE A 156 8.79 3.12 23.31
N GLU A 157 8.49 1.89 23.74
CA GLU A 157 9.44 0.80 23.85
C GLU A 157 8.90 -0.42 23.11
N PRO A 158 9.74 -1.13 22.32
CA PRO A 158 9.35 -2.37 21.68
C PRO A 158 9.00 -3.44 22.74
N ILE A 159 7.79 -4.03 22.60
CA ILE A 159 7.37 -5.19 23.42
C ILE A 159 7.80 -6.47 22.73
N TYR A 160 7.57 -6.54 21.41
CA TYR A 160 7.85 -7.75 20.64
C TYR A 160 8.11 -7.39 19.17
N ARG A 161 9.10 -8.05 18.58
CA ARG A 161 9.43 -7.92 17.15
C ARG A 161 9.42 -9.29 16.51
N PHE A 162 8.76 -9.44 15.39
CA PHE A 162 8.59 -10.73 14.71
C PHE A 162 8.72 -10.60 13.20
N LYS A 163 9.16 -11.70 12.58
CA LYS A 163 9.26 -11.81 11.12
C LYS A 163 7.88 -11.89 10.49
N THR A 164 7.67 -11.12 9.42
CA THR A 164 6.45 -11.13 8.60
C THR A 164 6.68 -11.78 7.24
N ARG A 165 5.61 -12.02 6.51
CA ARG A 165 5.69 -12.29 5.08
C ARG A 165 6.23 -11.07 4.34
N PHE A 166 6.71 -11.27 3.12
CA PHE A 166 7.31 -10.23 2.31
C PHE A 166 6.32 -9.10 1.98
N ALA A 167 6.84 -7.88 1.86
CA ALA A 167 6.16 -6.71 1.34
C ALA A 167 4.71 -6.56 1.82
N LEU A 168 4.51 -6.41 3.12
CA LEU A 168 3.21 -6.09 3.68
C LEU A 168 2.63 -4.84 3.02
N HIS A 169 1.35 -4.87 2.69
CA HIS A 169 0.70 -3.82 1.94
C HIS A 169 -0.75 -3.61 2.38
N GLY A 170 -1.24 -2.38 2.22
CA GLY A 170 -2.62 -2.01 2.50
C GLY A 170 -2.94 -1.74 3.98
N GLY A 171 -1.92 -1.65 4.82
CA GLY A 171 -2.05 -1.47 6.26
C GLY A 171 -2.65 -2.69 6.97
N PRO A 172 -2.24 -3.00 8.19
CA PRO A 172 -2.85 -4.05 9.00
C PRO A 172 -4.30 -3.70 9.34
N LYS A 173 -5.14 -4.72 9.48
CA LYS A 173 -6.54 -4.61 9.88
C LYS A 173 -6.76 -5.38 11.18
N PHE A 174 -7.57 -4.82 12.05
CA PHE A 174 -7.79 -5.34 13.40
C PHE A 174 -9.20 -5.94 13.52
N THR A 175 -9.35 -6.90 14.43
CA THR A 175 -10.69 -7.26 14.94
C THR A 175 -11.29 -6.07 15.70
N PRO A 176 -12.62 -5.99 15.81
CA PRO A 176 -13.29 -4.88 16.51
C PRO A 176 -12.84 -4.68 17.97
N ASP A 177 -12.38 -5.73 18.65
CA ASP A 177 -11.82 -5.69 20.00
C ASP A 177 -10.33 -5.31 20.07
N GLY A 178 -9.67 -5.18 18.90
CA GLY A 178 -8.24 -4.84 18.80
C GLY A 178 -7.27 -5.96 19.18
N ARG A 179 -7.76 -7.17 19.51
CA ARG A 179 -6.90 -8.29 19.93
C ARG A 179 -6.10 -8.89 18.77
N PHE A 180 -6.78 -9.16 17.65
CA PHE A 180 -6.12 -9.76 16.49
C PHE A 180 -5.85 -8.73 15.42
N VAL A 181 -4.69 -8.89 14.76
CA VAL A 181 -4.31 -8.08 13.60
C VAL A 181 -4.04 -8.99 12.41
N TYR A 182 -4.52 -8.56 11.24
CA TYR A 182 -4.37 -9.25 9.97
C TYR A 182 -3.44 -8.43 9.05
N PHE A 183 -2.51 -9.12 8.44
CA PHE A 183 -1.58 -8.55 7.46
C PHE A 183 -1.82 -9.17 6.10
N ALA A 184 -1.81 -8.34 5.06
CA ALA A 184 -1.73 -8.79 3.68
C ALA A 184 -0.34 -8.55 3.12
N SER A 185 0.21 -9.52 2.41
CA SER A 185 1.46 -9.37 1.69
C SER A 185 1.22 -9.37 0.16
N ARG A 186 2.12 -8.72 -0.56
CA ARG A 186 2.01 -8.60 -2.01
C ARG A 186 2.06 -9.94 -2.75
N ASP A 187 2.67 -10.96 -2.17
CA ASP A 187 2.75 -12.31 -2.70
C ASP A 187 1.55 -13.19 -2.33
N GLY A 188 0.49 -12.57 -1.82
CA GLY A 188 -0.80 -13.23 -1.59
C GLY A 188 -1.02 -13.80 -0.19
N TRP A 189 -0.03 -13.79 0.68
CA TRP A 189 -0.18 -14.32 2.03
C TRP A 189 -0.98 -13.38 2.93
N ILE A 190 -1.90 -13.97 3.66
CA ILE A 190 -2.65 -13.35 4.74
C ILE A 190 -2.19 -14.01 6.04
N SER A 191 -1.76 -13.19 7.01
CA SER A 191 -1.31 -13.67 8.32
C SER A 191 -2.19 -13.07 9.41
N LYS A 192 -2.65 -13.91 10.34
CA LYS A 192 -3.36 -13.51 11.57
C LYS A 192 -2.39 -13.57 12.74
N PHE A 193 -2.29 -12.47 13.50
CA PHE A 193 -1.44 -12.36 14.68
C PHE A 193 -2.26 -12.01 15.92
N ASP A 194 -2.08 -12.77 17.00
CA ASP A 194 -2.66 -12.46 18.32
C ASP A 194 -1.73 -11.51 19.07
N ILE A 195 -2.15 -10.25 19.20
CA ILE A 195 -1.39 -9.22 19.90
C ILE A 195 -1.23 -9.56 21.38
N TYR A 196 -2.26 -10.13 22.02
CA TYR A 196 -2.22 -10.45 23.45
C TYR A 196 -1.19 -11.54 23.77
N ASN A 197 -1.05 -12.51 22.88
CA ASN A 197 -0.16 -13.65 23.10
C ASN A 197 1.14 -13.59 22.27
N LEU A 198 1.31 -12.54 21.45
CA LEU A 198 2.48 -12.29 20.61
C LEU A 198 2.79 -13.46 19.67
N LYS A 199 1.76 -14.02 19.01
CA LYS A 199 1.87 -15.21 18.16
C LYS A 199 1.19 -15.06 16.82
N VAL A 200 1.84 -15.56 15.76
CA VAL A 200 1.17 -15.81 14.48
C VAL A 200 0.26 -17.02 14.64
N VAL A 201 -1.06 -16.80 14.50
CA VAL A 201 -2.08 -17.82 14.74
C VAL A 201 -2.32 -18.70 13.53
N ALA A 202 -2.52 -18.08 12.38
CA ALA A 202 -2.79 -18.77 11.14
C ALA A 202 -2.28 -17.95 9.94
N GLU A 203 -2.05 -18.63 8.84
CA GLU A 203 -1.68 -18.01 7.57
C GLU A 203 -2.33 -18.76 6.40
N THR A 204 -2.70 -18.02 5.36
CA THR A 204 -3.26 -18.59 4.12
C THR A 204 -2.81 -17.75 2.94
N ARG A 205 -2.39 -18.39 1.85
CA ARG A 205 -2.07 -17.67 0.62
C ARG A 205 -3.32 -17.55 -0.25
N ALA A 206 -3.95 -16.37 -0.22
CA ALA A 206 -5.22 -16.08 -0.89
C ALA A 206 -5.08 -15.76 -2.39
N GLY A 207 -3.86 -15.56 -2.88
CA GLY A 207 -3.61 -15.21 -4.28
C GLY A 207 -2.13 -15.20 -4.64
N ILE A 208 -1.82 -14.79 -5.86
CA ILE A 208 -0.45 -14.60 -6.34
C ILE A 208 0.00 -13.15 -6.13
N ASN A 209 -0.94 -12.21 -6.27
CA ASN A 209 -0.71 -10.79 -5.99
C ASN A 209 -1.94 -10.19 -5.31
N THR A 210 -1.80 -9.89 -4.03
CA THR A 210 -2.88 -9.32 -3.22
C THR A 210 -2.73 -7.80 -3.10
N ARG A 211 -3.85 -7.09 -3.19
CA ARG A 211 -3.88 -5.63 -3.04
C ARG A 211 -4.05 -5.22 -1.59
N ASN A 212 -5.11 -5.66 -0.94
CA ASN A 212 -5.40 -5.42 0.47
C ASN A 212 -6.46 -6.39 0.99
N LEU A 213 -6.76 -6.28 2.28
CA LEU A 213 -7.83 -7.02 2.93
C LEU A 213 -8.72 -6.08 3.76
N ALA A 214 -9.90 -6.59 4.12
CA ALA A 214 -10.79 -5.99 5.11
C ALA A 214 -11.28 -7.07 6.08
N VAL A 215 -11.50 -6.69 7.34
CA VAL A 215 -12.13 -7.55 8.36
C VAL A 215 -13.57 -7.08 8.55
N SER A 216 -14.53 -7.99 8.62
CA SER A 216 -15.94 -7.65 8.84
C SER A 216 -16.17 -6.95 10.19
N GLY A 217 -17.20 -6.14 10.26
CA GLY A 217 -17.53 -5.41 11.50
C GLY A 217 -17.90 -6.34 12.67
N ASP A 218 -18.36 -7.56 12.39
CA ASP A 218 -18.60 -8.61 13.41
C ASP A 218 -17.33 -9.44 13.75
N GLY A 219 -16.21 -9.15 13.09
CA GLY A 219 -14.92 -9.82 13.31
C GLY A 219 -14.83 -11.27 12.84
N LYS A 220 -15.81 -11.77 12.05
CA LYS A 220 -15.92 -13.19 11.70
C LYS A 220 -15.39 -13.55 10.31
N THR A 221 -15.25 -12.56 9.44
CA THR A 221 -14.89 -12.77 8.03
C THR A 221 -13.78 -11.82 7.60
N VAL A 222 -12.87 -12.32 6.78
CA VAL A 222 -11.85 -11.52 6.11
C VAL A 222 -12.11 -11.56 4.61
N LEU A 223 -12.22 -10.40 3.96
CA LEU A 223 -12.26 -10.28 2.51
C LEU A 223 -10.90 -9.84 2.00
N VAL A 224 -10.37 -10.57 1.03
CA VAL A 224 -9.09 -10.30 0.37
C VAL A 224 -9.32 -9.90 -1.07
N GLY A 225 -8.77 -8.77 -1.51
CA GLY A 225 -8.83 -8.31 -2.90
C GLY A 225 -7.53 -8.61 -3.64
N ASN A 226 -7.61 -9.33 -4.75
CA ASN A 226 -6.45 -9.75 -5.53
C ASN A 226 -6.30 -8.99 -6.86
N TYR A 227 -5.05 -8.76 -7.23
CA TYR A 227 -4.67 -8.36 -8.60
C TYR A 227 -4.43 -9.57 -9.48
N LEU A 228 -3.99 -10.70 -8.89
CA LEU A 228 -3.77 -11.95 -9.58
C LEU A 228 -3.99 -13.13 -8.63
N PRO A 229 -4.87 -14.09 -8.99
CA PRO A 229 -5.87 -13.98 -10.06
C PRO A 229 -6.85 -12.82 -9.81
N HIS A 230 -7.61 -12.42 -10.81
CA HIS A 230 -8.68 -11.42 -10.67
C HIS A 230 -9.83 -11.99 -9.84
N SER A 231 -9.71 -11.88 -8.53
CA SER A 231 -10.63 -12.50 -7.58
C SER A 231 -10.71 -11.76 -6.26
N MET A 232 -11.77 -12.04 -5.54
CA MET A 232 -11.88 -11.79 -4.11
C MET A 232 -11.96 -13.13 -3.38
N VAL A 233 -11.31 -13.21 -2.20
CA VAL A 233 -11.29 -14.41 -1.39
C VAL A 233 -11.83 -14.09 -0.01
N LEU A 234 -12.84 -14.84 0.42
CA LEU A 234 -13.41 -14.77 1.74
C LEU A 234 -12.82 -15.89 2.62
N LEU A 235 -12.29 -15.50 3.76
CA LEU A 235 -11.69 -16.38 4.74
C LEU A 235 -12.45 -16.26 6.07
N ASN A 236 -12.50 -17.36 6.82
CA ASN A 236 -12.92 -17.33 8.21
C ASN A 236 -11.89 -16.53 9.04
N ALA A 237 -12.33 -15.52 9.75
CA ALA A 237 -11.43 -14.68 10.52
C ALA A 237 -10.81 -15.41 11.74
N GLU A 238 -11.39 -16.53 12.19
CA GLU A 238 -10.86 -17.27 13.32
C GLU A 238 -9.56 -18.01 12.98
N ASP A 239 -9.53 -18.73 11.86
CA ASP A 239 -8.45 -19.63 11.49
C ASP A 239 -7.87 -19.40 10.08
N LEU A 240 -8.41 -18.44 9.32
CA LEU A 240 -8.10 -18.17 7.91
C LEU A 240 -8.42 -19.33 6.96
N SER A 241 -9.31 -20.25 7.33
CA SER A 241 -9.83 -21.24 6.41
C SER A 241 -10.67 -20.58 5.31
N LEU A 242 -10.66 -21.19 4.11
CA LEU A 242 -11.36 -20.66 2.94
C LEU A 242 -12.88 -20.80 3.10
N LEU A 243 -13.60 -19.70 2.94
CA LEU A 243 -15.06 -19.67 2.86
C LEU A 243 -15.54 -19.65 1.40
N LYS A 244 -14.98 -18.74 0.59
CA LYS A 244 -15.40 -18.58 -0.81
C LYS A 244 -14.36 -17.89 -1.65
N VAL A 245 -14.28 -18.27 -2.93
CA VAL A 245 -13.59 -17.51 -3.99
C VAL A 245 -14.65 -16.89 -4.89
N ILE A 246 -14.58 -15.58 -5.11
CA ILE A 246 -15.45 -14.82 -6.00
C ILE A 246 -14.60 -14.32 -7.18
N PRO A 247 -14.78 -14.84 -8.38
CA PRO A 247 -14.15 -14.27 -9.57
C PRO A 247 -14.56 -12.80 -9.77
N ALA A 248 -13.61 -11.91 -9.97
CA ALA A 248 -13.88 -10.50 -10.21
C ALA A 248 -14.21 -10.28 -11.69
N LEU A 249 -15.40 -10.72 -12.10
CA LEU A 249 -15.96 -10.57 -13.45
C LEU A 249 -17.03 -9.49 -13.43
N GLY A 250 -16.84 -8.43 -14.21
CA GLY A 250 -17.84 -7.39 -14.42
C GLY A 250 -19.12 -7.92 -15.06
N GLN A 251 -20.15 -7.11 -15.08
CA GLN A 251 -21.44 -7.46 -15.69
C GLN A 251 -21.31 -7.75 -17.19
N ASP A 252 -20.33 -7.15 -17.84
CA ASP A 252 -19.94 -7.39 -19.23
C ASP A 252 -19.10 -8.66 -19.45
N GLY A 253 -18.84 -9.44 -18.39
CA GLY A 253 -17.98 -10.62 -18.41
C GLY A 253 -16.48 -10.34 -18.42
N LYS A 254 -16.05 -9.08 -18.40
CA LYS A 254 -14.64 -8.70 -18.37
C LYS A 254 -14.07 -8.91 -16.98
N SER A 255 -12.91 -9.58 -16.89
CA SER A 255 -12.22 -9.76 -15.63
C SER A 255 -11.51 -8.48 -15.17
N SER A 256 -11.43 -8.27 -13.87
CA SER A 256 -10.86 -7.07 -13.27
C SER A 256 -10.00 -7.37 -12.05
N ARG A 257 -8.91 -6.64 -11.94
CA ARG A 257 -8.19 -6.53 -10.67
C ARG A 257 -9.09 -5.85 -9.63
N VAL A 258 -8.90 -6.18 -8.36
CA VAL A 258 -9.61 -5.54 -7.25
C VAL A 258 -8.75 -4.41 -6.69
N SER A 259 -9.13 -3.15 -6.90
CA SER A 259 -8.30 -2.00 -6.53
C SER A 259 -8.30 -1.69 -5.03
N ALA A 260 -9.43 -1.91 -4.36
CA ALA A 260 -9.58 -1.70 -2.92
C ALA A 260 -10.73 -2.56 -2.37
N VAL A 261 -10.59 -3.03 -1.14
CA VAL A 261 -11.67 -3.64 -0.36
C VAL A 261 -11.70 -3.00 1.02
N TYR A 262 -12.87 -2.51 1.45
CA TYR A 262 -13.08 -1.91 2.76
C TYR A 262 -14.30 -2.53 3.43
N GLN A 263 -14.31 -2.52 4.75
CA GLN A 263 -15.49 -2.86 5.51
C GLN A 263 -16.38 -1.61 5.65
N ALA A 264 -17.69 -1.84 5.63
CA ALA A 264 -18.72 -0.85 5.87
C ALA A 264 -19.65 -1.40 6.96
N GLU A 265 -19.20 -1.36 8.22
CA GLU A 265 -19.88 -2.01 9.35
C GLU A 265 -21.34 -1.56 9.49
N PRO A 266 -21.68 -0.25 9.41
CA PRO A 266 -23.07 0.19 9.53
C PRO A 266 -24.01 -0.39 8.46
N ARG A 267 -23.47 -0.89 7.35
CA ARG A 267 -24.18 -1.53 6.26
C ARG A 267 -24.16 -3.07 6.35
N GLY A 268 -23.35 -3.63 7.24
CA GLY A 268 -23.11 -5.09 7.31
C GLY A 268 -22.43 -5.65 6.05
N ASN A 269 -21.69 -4.82 5.31
CA ASN A 269 -21.12 -5.15 4.01
C ASN A 269 -19.61 -4.91 3.95
N PHE A 270 -18.95 -5.71 3.12
CA PHE A 270 -17.72 -5.27 2.46
C PHE A 270 -18.06 -4.48 1.20
N VAL A 271 -17.21 -3.53 0.86
CA VAL A 271 -17.29 -2.78 -0.39
C VAL A 271 -15.97 -2.91 -1.14
N ALA A 272 -16.06 -3.25 -2.43
CA ALA A 272 -14.90 -3.44 -3.28
C ALA A 272 -15.01 -2.57 -4.54
N ALA A 273 -13.92 -1.90 -4.92
CA ALA A 273 -13.79 -1.22 -6.19
C ALA A 273 -13.03 -2.09 -7.18
N LEU A 274 -13.53 -2.20 -8.39
CA LEU A 274 -12.89 -2.94 -9.46
C LEU A 274 -12.04 -1.99 -10.33
N LYS A 275 -10.80 -2.42 -10.61
CA LYS A 275 -9.81 -1.55 -11.25
C LYS A 275 -10.00 -1.39 -12.75
N ASP A 276 -10.45 -2.45 -13.42
CA ASP A 276 -10.46 -2.56 -14.87
C ASP A 276 -11.87 -2.63 -15.46
N VAL A 277 -12.89 -2.58 -14.61
CA VAL A 277 -14.29 -2.39 -14.94
C VAL A 277 -14.89 -1.27 -14.10
N LYS A 278 -15.94 -0.64 -14.60
CA LYS A 278 -16.57 0.51 -13.95
C LYS A 278 -17.65 0.04 -12.99
N GLU A 279 -17.25 -0.68 -11.94
CA GLU A 279 -18.15 -1.22 -10.94
C GLU A 279 -17.58 -1.10 -9.53
N VAL A 280 -18.48 -0.90 -8.58
CA VAL A 280 -18.29 -1.09 -7.14
C VAL A 280 -19.19 -2.23 -6.70
N TRP A 281 -18.69 -3.11 -5.87
CA TRP A 281 -19.43 -4.25 -5.38
C TRP A 281 -19.65 -4.16 -3.88
N GLU A 282 -20.89 -4.43 -3.43
CA GLU A 282 -21.22 -4.67 -2.03
C GLU A 282 -21.38 -6.16 -1.81
N ILE A 283 -20.79 -6.67 -0.72
CA ILE A 283 -20.80 -8.09 -0.35
C ILE A 283 -21.18 -8.19 1.12
N PRO A 284 -22.44 -8.56 1.44
CA PRO A 284 -22.88 -8.71 2.83
C PRO A 284 -22.17 -9.91 3.48
N TYR A 285 -21.56 -9.70 4.63
CA TYR A 285 -20.84 -10.76 5.36
C TYR A 285 -21.72 -11.57 6.31
N GLY A 286 -22.92 -11.08 6.66
CA GLY A 286 -23.90 -11.81 7.45
C GLY A 286 -24.88 -12.70 6.65
N VAL A 287 -24.72 -12.76 5.32
CA VAL A 287 -25.62 -13.48 4.42
C VAL A 287 -24.92 -14.71 3.84
N LYS A 288 -25.63 -15.86 3.88
CA LYS A 288 -25.13 -17.11 3.30
C LYS A 288 -24.71 -16.89 1.84
N ASP A 289 -23.66 -17.56 1.41
CA ASP A 289 -23.12 -17.55 0.06
C ASP A 289 -22.59 -16.19 -0.43
N PHE A 290 -22.54 -15.16 0.42
CA PHE A 290 -21.96 -13.86 0.11
C PHE A 290 -22.38 -13.33 -1.26
N PRO A 291 -23.66 -12.99 -1.45
CA PRO A 291 -24.16 -12.48 -2.74
C PRO A 291 -23.50 -11.14 -3.07
N VAL A 292 -23.28 -10.90 -4.35
CA VAL A 292 -22.65 -9.67 -4.83
C VAL A 292 -23.70 -8.73 -5.38
N ARG A 293 -23.83 -7.54 -4.79
CA ARG A 293 -24.59 -6.43 -5.39
C ARG A 293 -23.61 -5.57 -6.19
N ARG A 294 -23.85 -5.42 -7.49
CA ARG A 294 -23.03 -4.64 -8.39
C ARG A 294 -23.62 -3.26 -8.59
N ILE A 295 -22.78 -2.24 -8.49
CA ILE A 295 -23.14 -0.84 -8.69
C ILE A 295 -22.29 -0.32 -9.84
N ALA A 296 -22.93 0.08 -10.95
CA ALA A 296 -22.23 0.69 -12.07
C ALA A 296 -21.76 2.10 -11.71
N VAL A 297 -20.54 2.45 -12.11
CA VAL A 297 -19.93 3.76 -11.88
C VAL A 297 -19.45 4.36 -13.19
N GLU A 298 -19.36 5.69 -13.27
CA GLU A 298 -19.00 6.37 -14.52
C GLU A 298 -17.52 6.24 -14.88
N ASN A 299 -16.65 6.19 -13.86
CA ASN A 299 -15.20 6.12 -14.03
C ASN A 299 -14.61 4.92 -13.31
N TYR A 300 -13.46 4.46 -13.75
CA TYR A 300 -12.66 3.48 -13.01
C TYR A 300 -12.28 4.05 -11.65
N LEU A 301 -12.37 3.24 -10.58
CA LEU A 301 -11.99 3.64 -9.24
C LEU A 301 -10.72 2.91 -8.81
N ASP A 302 -9.72 3.66 -8.36
CA ASP A 302 -8.49 3.11 -7.79
C ASP A 302 -8.53 3.06 -6.27
N ASP A 303 -9.27 4.01 -5.66
CA ASP A 303 -9.41 4.15 -4.22
C ASP A 303 -10.70 4.90 -3.91
N PHE A 304 -11.19 4.76 -2.69
CA PHE A 304 -12.41 5.43 -2.26
C PHE A 304 -12.44 5.68 -0.75
N PHE A 305 -13.40 6.46 -0.34
CA PHE A 305 -13.66 6.88 1.02
C PHE A 305 -15.18 6.89 1.26
N PHE A 306 -15.65 6.65 2.50
CA PHE A 306 -17.05 6.78 2.83
C PHE A 306 -17.33 8.06 3.60
N ASP A 307 -18.54 8.58 3.49
CA ASP A 307 -19.05 9.51 4.49
C ASP A 307 -19.25 8.79 5.85
N GLN A 308 -19.48 9.55 6.90
CA GLN A 308 -19.64 9.00 8.25
C GLN A 308 -20.87 8.08 8.40
N SER A 309 -21.87 8.24 7.55
CA SER A 309 -23.06 7.37 7.51
C SER A 309 -22.85 6.08 6.71
N TYR A 310 -21.75 5.96 5.98
CA TYR A 310 -21.47 4.89 5.01
C TYR A 310 -22.53 4.77 3.90
N ARG A 311 -23.37 5.79 3.73
CA ARG A 311 -24.31 5.88 2.62
C ARG A 311 -23.64 6.31 1.32
N HIS A 312 -22.69 7.25 1.41
CA HIS A 312 -22.01 7.78 0.23
C HIS A 312 -20.58 7.26 0.14
N LEU A 313 -20.23 6.80 -1.05
CA LEU A 313 -18.87 6.44 -1.43
C LEU A 313 -18.30 7.55 -2.31
N ILE A 314 -17.17 8.12 -1.88
CA ILE A 314 -16.40 9.09 -2.65
C ILE A 314 -15.26 8.35 -3.31
N GLY A 315 -15.26 8.25 -4.64
CA GLY A 315 -14.26 7.51 -5.41
C GLY A 315 -13.54 8.39 -6.42
N ALA A 316 -12.26 8.11 -6.63
CA ALA A 316 -11.45 8.78 -7.65
C ALA A 316 -10.66 7.78 -8.49
N ALA A 317 -10.52 8.10 -9.77
CA ALA A 317 -9.70 7.35 -10.68
C ALA A 317 -8.27 7.93 -10.72
N ARG A 318 -7.30 7.07 -10.98
CA ARG A 318 -5.89 7.44 -11.08
C ARG A 318 -5.61 8.53 -12.11
N ASP A 319 -6.34 8.51 -13.22
CA ASP A 319 -6.16 9.44 -14.34
C ASP A 319 -7.31 10.47 -14.42
N GLY A 320 -8.21 10.46 -13.42
CA GLY A 320 -9.31 11.40 -13.31
C GLY A 320 -8.89 12.74 -12.74
N LYS A 321 -9.57 13.80 -13.18
CA LYS A 321 -9.44 15.13 -12.58
C LYS A 321 -10.56 15.39 -11.57
N LYS A 322 -11.51 14.45 -11.47
CA LYS A 322 -12.72 14.58 -10.70
C LYS A 322 -13.01 13.30 -9.92
N GLY A 323 -13.45 13.49 -8.69
CA GLY A 323 -14.05 12.44 -7.89
C GLY A 323 -15.54 12.32 -8.17
N GLN A 324 -16.11 11.14 -7.94
CA GLN A 324 -17.55 10.92 -8.00
C GLN A 324 -18.07 10.49 -6.64
N VAL A 325 -19.25 10.95 -6.30
CA VAL A 325 -19.97 10.56 -5.10
C VAL A 325 -21.12 9.64 -5.51
N ILE A 326 -21.14 8.47 -4.94
CA ILE A 326 -22.13 7.42 -5.23
C ILE A 326 -22.95 7.19 -3.99
N ASP A 327 -24.28 7.36 -4.08
CA ASP A 327 -25.21 6.93 -3.07
C ASP A 327 -25.38 5.41 -3.16
N LEU A 328 -24.89 4.69 -2.18
CA LEU A 328 -24.87 3.23 -2.17
C LEU A 328 -26.28 2.62 -2.03
N ASP A 329 -27.26 3.34 -1.49
CA ASP A 329 -28.63 2.84 -1.36
C ASP A 329 -29.29 2.79 -2.75
N SER A 330 -29.22 3.87 -3.50
CA SER A 330 -29.77 3.94 -4.85
C SER A 330 -28.85 3.36 -5.93
N GLY A 331 -27.55 3.22 -5.64
CA GLY A 331 -26.53 2.83 -6.63
C GLY A 331 -26.27 3.88 -7.70
N LYS A 332 -26.58 5.17 -7.44
CA LYS A 332 -26.45 6.25 -8.42
C LYS A 332 -25.39 7.27 -8.01
N LYS A 333 -24.73 7.86 -9.02
CA LYS A 333 -23.92 9.06 -8.81
C LYS A 333 -24.83 10.22 -8.39
N VAL A 334 -24.51 10.88 -7.29
CA VAL A 334 -25.25 12.03 -6.75
C VAL A 334 -24.48 13.35 -6.85
N ALA A 335 -23.14 13.27 -6.94
CA ALA A 335 -22.31 14.47 -7.10
C ALA A 335 -21.00 14.16 -7.83
N GLU A 336 -20.37 15.22 -8.30
CA GLU A 336 -19.01 15.23 -8.82
C GLU A 336 -18.19 16.24 -8.04
N ILE A 337 -16.95 15.88 -7.68
CA ILE A 337 -16.05 16.69 -6.88
C ILE A 337 -14.85 17.06 -7.73
N ASP A 338 -14.44 18.32 -7.70
CA ASP A 338 -13.19 18.76 -8.31
C ASP A 338 -12.00 18.28 -7.44
N LEU A 339 -11.37 17.21 -7.87
CA LEU A 339 -10.23 16.58 -7.22
C LEU A 339 -9.08 16.48 -8.23
N PRO A 340 -8.26 17.53 -8.35
CA PRO A 340 -7.16 17.56 -9.31
C PRO A 340 -6.10 16.51 -8.95
N GLY A 341 -5.35 16.07 -9.95
CA GLY A 341 -4.26 15.12 -9.81
C GLY A 341 -4.74 13.71 -9.45
N MET A 342 -4.18 13.14 -8.39
CA MET A 342 -4.50 11.80 -7.90
C MET A 342 -4.68 11.83 -6.39
N PRO A 343 -5.89 12.07 -5.87
CA PRO A 343 -6.14 12.06 -4.43
C PRO A 343 -5.91 10.65 -3.86
N HIS A 344 -5.35 10.57 -2.66
CA HIS A 344 -5.19 9.32 -1.92
C HIS A 344 -6.30 9.18 -0.90
N LEU A 345 -7.48 8.82 -1.38
CA LEU A 345 -8.71 8.79 -0.58
C LEU A 345 -8.63 7.85 0.62
N GLY A 346 -7.96 6.70 0.49
CA GLY A 346 -7.74 5.77 1.58
C GLY A 346 -6.95 6.35 2.77
N SER A 347 -6.24 7.45 2.60
CA SER A 347 -5.60 8.23 3.67
C SER A 347 -6.38 9.48 4.05
N GLY A 348 -7.61 9.64 3.58
CA GLY A 348 -8.48 10.74 3.94
C GLY A 348 -8.79 10.77 5.44
N ILE A 349 -9.06 11.95 5.96
CA ILE A 349 -9.47 12.19 7.35
C ILE A 349 -10.67 13.11 7.40
N THR A 350 -11.45 13.03 8.45
CA THR A 350 -12.64 13.85 8.64
C THR A 350 -12.58 14.65 9.95
N TRP A 351 -13.22 15.82 9.95
CA TRP A 351 -13.47 16.63 11.15
C TRP A 351 -14.61 17.61 10.91
N GLU A 352 -15.05 18.27 11.97
CA GLU A 352 -16.01 19.38 11.89
C GLU A 352 -15.30 20.70 11.57
N TYR A 353 -15.69 21.37 10.49
CA TYR A 353 -15.22 22.69 10.10
C TYR A 353 -16.41 23.64 9.95
N GLN A 354 -16.44 24.70 10.77
CA GLN A 354 -17.56 25.68 10.79
C GLN A 354 -18.96 25.02 10.89
N GLY A 355 -19.06 23.99 11.74
CA GLY A 355 -20.32 23.28 11.98
C GLY A 355 -20.75 22.32 10.86
N ARG A 356 -19.85 21.98 9.95
CA ARG A 356 -20.11 21.02 8.85
C ARG A 356 -19.03 19.94 8.79
N PRO A 357 -19.40 18.69 8.49
CA PRO A 357 -18.43 17.63 8.31
C PRO A 357 -17.61 17.87 7.04
N VAL A 358 -16.30 17.88 7.18
CA VAL A 358 -15.38 17.94 6.04
C VAL A 358 -14.49 16.71 5.99
N MET A 359 -14.05 16.37 4.78
CA MET A 359 -13.04 15.38 4.52
C MET A 359 -11.84 16.05 3.86
N ALA A 360 -10.63 15.70 4.27
CA ALA A 360 -9.41 16.12 3.61
C ALA A 360 -8.62 14.93 3.09
N THR A 361 -8.02 15.09 1.92
CA THR A 361 -7.20 14.06 1.28
C THR A 361 -5.91 14.65 0.71
N PRO A 362 -4.75 13.99 0.92
CA PRO A 362 -3.52 14.36 0.25
C PRO A 362 -3.58 13.95 -1.23
N ASN A 363 -2.69 14.51 -2.03
CA ASN A 363 -2.62 14.25 -3.46
C ASN A 363 -1.27 13.67 -3.84
N LEU A 364 -1.27 12.62 -4.66
CA LEU A 364 -0.06 11.88 -5.04
C LEU A 364 0.74 12.53 -6.17
N LYS A 365 0.10 13.41 -6.95
CA LYS A 365 0.72 14.08 -8.12
C LYS A 365 0.87 15.58 -7.93
N GLU A 366 -0.07 16.19 -7.22
CA GLU A 366 -0.09 17.63 -7.00
C GLU A 366 0.33 17.96 -5.55
N PRO A 367 1.11 19.03 -5.33
CA PRO A 367 1.54 19.42 -3.99
C PRO A 367 0.43 20.17 -3.24
N LEU A 368 -0.65 19.46 -2.93
CA LEU A 368 -1.81 20.01 -2.24
C LEU A 368 -2.59 18.98 -1.44
N VAL A 369 -3.39 19.49 -0.51
CA VAL A 369 -4.44 18.76 0.21
C VAL A 369 -5.78 19.39 -0.17
N SER A 370 -6.72 18.56 -0.61
CA SER A 370 -8.10 19.00 -0.89
C SER A 370 -8.97 18.80 0.33
N VAL A 371 -9.72 19.84 0.73
CA VAL A 371 -10.73 19.81 1.80
C VAL A 371 -12.11 19.93 1.16
N ILE A 372 -12.99 18.96 1.44
CA ILE A 372 -14.29 18.80 0.79
C ILE A 372 -15.37 18.84 1.85
N ASP A 373 -16.41 19.65 1.65
CA ASP A 373 -17.63 19.64 2.45
C ASP A 373 -18.45 18.38 2.11
N MET A 374 -18.67 17.53 3.10
CA MET A 374 -19.34 16.24 2.90
C MET A 374 -20.88 16.35 2.88
N THR A 375 -21.42 17.56 3.06
CA THR A 375 -22.85 17.83 2.91
C THR A 375 -23.18 18.31 1.50
N THR A 376 -22.35 19.22 0.97
CA THR A 376 -22.57 19.85 -0.34
C THR A 376 -21.74 19.23 -1.46
N TRP A 377 -20.75 18.41 -1.11
CA TRP A 377 -19.75 17.81 -2.02
C TRP A 377 -18.93 18.84 -2.80
N GLN A 378 -18.78 20.03 -2.23
CA GLN A 378 -17.97 21.10 -2.82
C GLN A 378 -16.57 21.15 -2.16
N THR A 379 -15.57 21.46 -2.97
CA THR A 379 -14.23 21.74 -2.47
C THR A 379 -14.26 23.05 -1.66
N VAL A 380 -14.01 22.96 -0.35
CA VAL A 380 -13.91 24.10 0.55
C VAL A 380 -12.61 24.84 0.33
N LYS A 381 -11.50 24.09 0.23
CA LYS A 381 -10.15 24.64 0.07
C LYS A 381 -9.20 23.62 -0.54
N GLN A 382 -8.26 24.11 -1.33
CA GLN A 382 -7.05 23.41 -1.74
C GLN A 382 -5.87 24.05 -1.04
N ILE A 383 -5.25 23.32 -0.13
CA ILE A 383 -4.13 23.80 0.70
C ILE A 383 -2.84 23.39 0.01
N LYS A 384 -2.05 24.36 -0.42
CA LYS A 384 -0.74 24.11 -1.05
C LYS A 384 0.24 23.55 -0.01
N THR A 385 0.99 22.54 -0.38
CA THR A 385 2.02 21.88 0.43
C THR A 385 3.38 21.96 -0.28
N PRO A 386 4.51 21.78 0.42
CA PRO A 386 5.84 21.77 -0.21
C PRO A 386 6.03 20.66 -1.23
N GLY A 387 5.30 19.55 -1.09
CA GLY A 387 5.37 18.41 -1.98
C GLY A 387 4.10 17.60 -1.98
N SER A 388 3.91 16.76 -3.02
CA SER A 388 2.80 15.83 -3.11
C SER A 388 2.91 14.78 -2.00
N GLY A 389 1.80 14.59 -1.27
CA GLY A 389 1.70 13.73 -0.09
C GLY A 389 1.11 12.36 -0.38
N PHE A 390 1.30 11.45 0.55
CA PHE A 390 0.73 10.12 0.50
C PHE A 390 -0.16 9.81 1.71
N PHE A 391 0.32 10.14 2.91
CA PHE A 391 -0.38 9.86 4.16
C PHE A 391 -0.81 11.14 4.85
N MET A 392 -2.01 11.12 5.42
CA MET A 392 -2.55 12.19 6.23
C MET A 392 -3.20 11.62 7.48
N ARG A 393 -3.00 12.27 8.64
CA ARG A 393 -3.62 11.90 9.90
C ARG A 393 -3.95 13.13 10.73
N SER A 394 -4.95 12.96 11.59
CA SER A 394 -5.31 13.89 12.65
C SER A 394 -5.82 13.09 13.85
N HIS A 395 -6.09 13.80 14.93
CA HIS A 395 -6.75 13.29 16.12
C HIS A 395 -7.79 14.31 16.60
N GLU A 396 -8.86 13.87 17.25
CA GLU A 396 -9.89 14.79 17.75
C GLU A 396 -9.34 15.77 18.79
N ASN A 397 -8.41 15.29 19.64
CA ASN A 397 -7.75 16.12 20.67
C ASN A 397 -6.62 17.01 20.11
N SER A 398 -6.34 16.96 18.80
CA SER A 398 -5.35 17.81 18.16
C SER A 398 -6.01 18.85 17.25
N PRO A 399 -5.62 20.14 17.34
CA PRO A 399 -6.09 21.15 16.40
C PRO A 399 -5.47 20.99 15.01
N TYR A 400 -4.55 20.05 14.85
CA TYR A 400 -3.74 19.91 13.65
C TYR A 400 -4.04 18.62 12.88
N ALA A 401 -3.94 18.72 11.56
CA ALA A 401 -3.82 17.63 10.64
C ALA A 401 -2.40 17.60 10.06
N TRP A 402 -1.83 16.42 9.91
CA TRP A 402 -0.45 16.22 9.44
C TRP A 402 -0.45 15.46 8.13
N THR A 403 0.36 15.91 7.17
CA THR A 403 0.59 15.20 5.90
C THR A 403 2.07 15.23 5.52
N ASP A 404 2.53 14.21 4.79
CA ASP A 404 3.89 14.12 4.30
C ASP A 404 4.05 14.75 2.91
N GLY A 405 5.33 14.92 2.48
CA GLY A 405 5.72 15.33 1.13
C GLY A 405 6.33 14.19 0.32
N PHE A 406 5.97 12.97 0.65
CA PHE A 406 6.58 11.71 0.29
C PHE A 406 6.86 11.47 -1.20
N ASN A 407 5.97 11.93 -2.08
CA ASN A 407 6.10 11.70 -3.52
C ASN A 407 6.97 12.74 -4.25
N SER A 408 7.44 13.77 -3.56
CA SER A 408 8.28 14.83 -4.15
C SER A 408 9.73 14.67 -3.72
N LYS A 409 10.63 14.54 -4.68
CA LYS A 409 12.06 14.33 -4.43
C LYS A 409 12.67 15.41 -3.52
N GLU A 410 12.31 16.68 -3.76
CA GLU A 410 12.83 17.85 -3.05
C GLU A 410 12.19 18.07 -1.68
N SER A 411 11.04 17.42 -1.41
CA SER A 411 10.23 17.62 -0.20
C SER A 411 9.86 16.34 0.52
N ARG A 412 10.46 15.21 0.13
CA ARG A 412 10.18 13.90 0.76
C ARG A 412 10.54 13.84 2.25
N ASP A 413 11.36 14.77 2.72
CA ASP A 413 11.77 14.90 4.10
C ASP A 413 10.89 15.89 4.90
N THR A 414 9.75 16.32 4.33
CA THR A 414 8.86 17.30 4.96
C THR A 414 7.62 16.66 5.55
N MET A 415 7.20 17.21 6.69
CA MET A 415 5.89 17.01 7.31
C MET A 415 5.18 18.35 7.38
N THR A 416 4.02 18.45 6.72
CA THR A 416 3.20 19.67 6.72
C THR A 416 2.11 19.55 7.77
N ILE A 417 2.02 20.54 8.64
CA ILE A 417 1.05 20.63 9.73
C ILE A 417 0.03 21.71 9.37
N ILE A 418 -1.22 21.32 9.27
CA ILE A 418 -2.35 22.16 8.88
C ILE A 418 -3.22 22.41 10.10
N ASP A 419 -3.55 23.67 10.38
CA ASP A 419 -4.53 24.01 11.40
C ASP A 419 -5.95 23.73 10.86
N LYS A 420 -6.68 22.84 11.53
CA LYS A 420 -8.02 22.40 11.14
C LYS A 420 -9.08 23.51 11.23
N ARG A 421 -8.84 24.57 12.02
CA ARG A 421 -9.76 25.67 12.25
C ARG A 421 -9.68 26.76 11.19
N THR A 422 -8.47 26.94 10.61
CA THR A 422 -8.21 27.99 9.59
C THR A 422 -8.02 27.40 8.19
N LEU A 423 -7.73 26.12 8.11
CA LEU A 423 -7.33 25.41 6.87
C LEU A 423 -6.06 26.02 6.24
N GLU A 424 -5.13 26.51 7.10
CA GLU A 424 -3.85 27.05 6.68
C GLU A 424 -2.70 26.16 7.14
N VAL A 425 -1.59 26.18 6.40
CA VAL A 425 -0.36 25.55 6.86
C VAL A 425 0.15 26.30 8.09
N PHE A 426 0.12 25.63 9.23
CA PHE A 426 0.62 26.15 10.50
C PHE A 426 2.15 26.09 10.54
N LYS A 427 2.72 24.94 10.11
CA LYS A 427 4.17 24.70 10.14
C LYS A 427 4.57 23.61 9.14
N THR A 428 5.77 23.70 8.62
CA THR A 428 6.45 22.61 7.94
C THR A 428 7.68 22.19 8.73
N LEU A 429 7.78 20.89 9.03
CA LEU A 429 8.94 20.29 9.69
C LEU A 429 9.78 19.54 8.68
N ARG A 430 11.08 19.47 8.92
CA ARG A 430 12.02 18.53 8.28
C ARG A 430 12.65 17.67 9.37
N PRO A 431 11.98 16.56 9.76
CA PRO A 431 12.40 15.77 10.91
C PRO A 431 13.87 15.33 10.84
N ILE A 432 14.29 14.77 9.73
CA ILE A 432 15.71 14.51 9.42
C ILE A 432 15.94 14.96 7.98
N PRO A 433 16.64 16.08 7.77
CA PRO A 433 16.89 16.62 6.43
C PRO A 433 17.49 15.59 5.47
N GLY A 434 16.93 15.48 4.27
CA GLY A 434 17.34 14.55 3.23
C GLY A 434 16.83 13.12 3.37
N LYS A 435 16.24 12.71 4.52
CA LYS A 435 15.63 11.40 4.73
C LYS A 435 14.12 11.45 4.56
N THR A 436 13.55 10.43 3.92
CA THR A 436 12.11 10.38 3.66
C THR A 436 11.30 10.31 4.95
N ALA A 437 10.50 11.35 5.22
CA ALA A 437 9.56 11.40 6.32
C ALA A 437 8.16 11.01 5.82
N ALA A 438 7.52 10.04 6.45
CA ALA A 438 6.24 9.53 5.97
C ALA A 438 5.39 8.95 7.10
N HIS A 439 4.13 8.77 6.78
CA HIS A 439 3.14 8.07 7.59
C HIS A 439 3.08 8.59 9.04
N VAL A 440 2.07 9.31 9.35
CA VAL A 440 1.79 9.88 10.68
C VAL A 440 0.79 9.00 11.42
N GLU A 441 0.98 8.81 12.72
CA GLU A 441 -0.03 8.19 13.58
C GLU A 441 0.05 8.80 14.97
N PHE A 442 -1.11 8.92 15.64
CA PHE A 442 -1.22 9.48 16.98
C PHE A 442 -1.30 8.39 18.05
N THR A 443 -0.89 8.70 19.28
CA THR A 443 -1.27 7.91 20.46
C THR A 443 -2.77 7.94 20.67
N ARG A 444 -3.30 6.98 21.43
CA ARG A 444 -4.72 6.83 21.74
C ARG A 444 -5.37 8.13 22.24
N ASP A 445 -4.66 8.92 23.03
CA ASP A 445 -5.10 10.19 23.60
C ASP A 445 -4.80 11.42 22.72
N GLY A 446 -4.09 11.23 21.60
CA GLY A 446 -3.68 12.30 20.68
C GLY A 446 -2.55 13.19 21.20
N LYS A 447 -1.92 12.83 22.32
CA LYS A 447 -0.87 13.64 22.95
C LYS A 447 0.44 13.61 22.18
N TYR A 448 0.75 12.49 21.57
CA TYR A 448 1.98 12.30 20.83
C TYR A 448 1.70 11.88 19.38
N VAL A 449 2.64 12.25 18.51
CA VAL A 449 2.63 11.93 17.07
C VAL A 449 3.88 11.14 16.72
N LEU A 450 3.72 10.02 16.04
CA LEU A 450 4.80 9.21 15.54
C LEU A 450 4.97 9.41 14.04
N ILE A 451 6.21 9.64 13.58
CA ILE A 451 6.60 9.81 12.18
C ILE A 451 7.60 8.73 11.81
N SER A 452 7.46 8.12 10.65
CA SER A 452 8.44 7.18 10.08
C SER A 452 9.51 7.94 9.30
N ILE A 453 10.77 7.64 9.58
CA ILE A 453 11.88 7.91 8.66
C ILE A 453 12.08 6.65 7.83
N TRP A 454 11.55 6.69 6.60
CA TRP A 454 11.43 5.52 5.74
C TRP A 454 12.71 5.26 4.95
N GLU A 455 13.78 4.99 5.66
CA GLU A 455 15.11 4.68 5.11
C GLU A 455 15.66 3.40 5.78
N ASN A 456 16.66 2.76 5.18
CA ASN A 456 17.28 1.57 5.77
C ASN A 456 17.92 1.88 7.14
N ASP A 457 18.56 3.03 7.25
CA ASP A 457 19.02 3.62 8.51
C ASP A 457 17.95 4.57 9.09
N GLY A 458 16.71 4.10 9.11
CA GLY A 458 15.54 4.87 9.49
C GLY A 458 15.27 4.88 10.99
N ALA A 459 14.13 5.45 11.34
CA ALA A 459 13.68 5.56 12.73
C ALA A 459 12.17 5.80 12.82
N LEU A 460 11.60 5.57 13.99
CA LEU A 460 10.38 6.24 14.42
C LEU A 460 10.76 7.46 15.26
N LEU A 461 10.22 8.60 14.92
CA LEU A 461 10.34 9.83 15.68
C LEU A 461 9.04 10.10 16.40
N VAL A 462 9.12 10.43 17.68
CA VAL A 462 7.99 10.75 18.52
C VAL A 462 8.01 12.25 18.83
N TYR A 463 6.92 12.92 18.51
CA TYR A 463 6.71 14.35 18.77
C TYR A 463 5.59 14.56 19.76
N ASP A 464 5.73 15.56 20.63
CA ASP A 464 4.60 16.12 21.34
C ASP A 464 3.68 16.84 20.34
N ALA A 465 2.40 16.45 20.29
CA ALA A 465 1.45 16.93 19.28
C ALA A 465 1.06 18.40 19.43
N THR A 466 1.32 19.01 20.61
CA THR A 466 1.00 20.41 20.91
C THR A 466 2.21 21.32 20.70
N THR A 467 3.35 20.95 21.29
CA THR A 467 4.56 21.77 21.21
C THR A 467 5.36 21.55 19.94
N LEU A 468 5.09 20.48 19.22
CA LEU A 468 5.79 20.05 18.01
C LEU A 468 7.29 19.82 18.24
N LYS A 469 7.68 19.47 19.46
CA LYS A 469 9.05 19.10 19.83
C LYS A 469 9.22 17.58 19.75
N GLU A 470 10.33 17.17 19.19
CA GLU A 470 10.76 15.76 19.24
C GLU A 470 11.11 15.40 20.68
N ILE A 471 10.59 14.26 21.16
CA ILE A 471 10.82 13.75 22.51
C ILE A 471 11.58 12.43 22.53
N LYS A 472 11.49 11.62 21.45
CA LYS A 472 12.16 10.32 21.36
C LYS A 472 12.42 9.93 19.91
N GLN A 473 13.53 9.22 19.70
CA GLN A 473 13.86 8.59 18.43
C GLN A 473 14.15 7.10 18.67
N LEU A 474 13.54 6.23 17.86
CA LEU A 474 13.67 4.79 17.90
C LEU A 474 14.26 4.31 16.57
N PRO A 475 15.56 3.93 16.52
CA PRO A 475 16.15 3.41 15.29
C PRO A 475 15.41 2.16 14.80
N MET A 476 15.04 2.12 13.52
CA MET A 476 14.36 0.99 12.86
C MET A 476 14.75 0.92 11.40
N ASN A 477 14.78 -0.28 10.83
CA ASN A 477 15.10 -0.48 9.43
C ASN A 477 13.86 -0.31 8.55
N LYS A 478 13.80 0.82 7.86
CA LYS A 478 12.74 1.21 6.91
C LYS A 478 11.32 1.01 7.48
N PRO A 479 10.98 1.64 8.62
CA PRO A 479 9.63 1.58 9.16
C PRO A 479 8.67 2.27 8.19
N SER A 480 7.75 1.52 7.60
CA SER A 480 6.86 2.05 6.55
C SER A 480 5.56 2.60 7.10
N GLY A 481 4.97 1.93 8.05
CA GLY A 481 3.72 2.35 8.65
C GLY A 481 3.64 1.94 10.12
N LYS A 482 2.91 2.70 10.90
CA LYS A 482 2.58 2.37 12.28
C LYS A 482 1.12 2.68 12.50
N TYR A 483 0.47 1.84 13.27
CA TYR A 483 -0.97 1.80 13.39
C TYR A 483 -1.31 1.62 14.86
N ASN A 484 -1.90 2.65 15.46
CA ASN A 484 -2.38 2.58 16.83
C ASN A 484 -3.65 1.72 16.88
N VAL A 485 -3.71 0.75 17.77
CA VAL A 485 -4.83 -0.19 17.87
C VAL A 485 -6.15 0.55 18.07
N TYR A 486 -6.23 1.43 19.08
CA TYR A 486 -7.44 2.17 19.39
C TYR A 486 -7.91 3.04 18.23
N ASN A 487 -6.99 3.80 17.63
CA ASN A 487 -7.33 4.67 16.51
C ASN A 487 -7.85 3.88 15.31
N LYS A 488 -7.27 2.70 15.06
CA LYS A 488 -7.70 1.84 13.94
C LYS A 488 -9.08 1.22 14.13
N ILE A 489 -9.49 0.90 15.35
CA ILE A 489 -10.79 0.30 15.61
C ILE A 489 -11.90 1.33 15.89
N THR A 490 -11.54 2.58 16.22
CA THR A 490 -12.53 3.62 16.62
C THR A 490 -12.54 4.86 15.74
N ARG A 491 -11.42 5.21 15.08
CA ARG A 491 -11.23 6.52 14.40
C ARG A 491 -10.86 6.41 12.92
N SER A 492 -10.98 5.22 12.37
CA SER A 492 -10.72 4.98 10.94
C SER A 492 -12.00 4.92 10.09
N ALA A 493 -13.11 5.47 10.59
CA ALA A 493 -14.37 5.47 9.86
C ALA A 493 -14.21 6.11 8.47
N GLY A 494 -14.69 5.41 7.46
CA GLY A 494 -14.62 5.87 6.07
C GLY A 494 -13.28 5.65 5.36
N THR A 495 -12.22 5.31 6.06
CA THR A 495 -10.85 5.18 5.50
C THR A 495 -10.28 3.76 5.64
N SER A 496 -9.31 3.42 4.81
CA SER A 496 -8.58 2.14 4.89
C SER A 496 -7.28 2.22 5.69
N HIS A 497 -6.78 3.41 5.99
CA HIS A 497 -5.49 3.63 6.64
C HIS A 497 -5.60 4.18 8.05
#